data_6ef169e5438ec66f0d757f099107200f
#
_entry.id   6ef169e5438ec66f0d757f099107200f
#
_cell.length_a   1.000
_cell.length_b   1.000
_cell.length_c   1.000
_cell.angle_alpha   90.00
_cell.angle_beta   90.00
_cell.angle_gamma   90.00
#
_symmetry.space_group_name_H-M   'P 1'
#
loop_
_entity.id
_entity.type
_entity.pdbx_description
1 polymer ?
#
loop_
_entity_poly.entity_id
_entity_poly.type
_entity_poly.pdbx_seq_one_letter_code
_entity_poly.pdbx_strand_id
1 'polypeptide(L)'
;MIKMEQYRDPWLAEKVNEFIGFYPREFFVFDNFSSFRVLVDGVLYCTVEHAYQATKFLKSAPEIAKQITDCYSAHEAQKIAYANKDKQCANWDEIKLDVMERLLRLKLEQNPYVKKKLLQTDNLLICEDSPKDSFWGIGPDRN
;
A
#
# COMPACT_ATOMS: atom_id res chain seq x y z
N MET A 1 7.92 16.76 -10.77
CA MET A 1 7.33 16.25 -12.02
C MET A 1 7.63 14.78 -12.22
N ILE A 2 6.71 14.07 -12.74
CA ILE A 2 6.87 12.65 -12.96
C ILE A 2 7.95 12.34 -13.99
N LYS A 3 8.68 11.28 -13.77
CA LYS A 3 9.69 10.76 -14.69
C LYS A 3 9.12 9.55 -15.42
N MET A 4 8.21 9.80 -16.33
CA MET A 4 7.53 8.72 -17.05
C MET A 4 8.50 7.77 -17.74
N GLU A 5 9.64 8.27 -18.17
CA GLU A 5 10.68 7.46 -18.80
C GLU A 5 11.20 6.36 -17.88
N GLN A 6 11.16 6.57 -16.58
CA GLN A 6 11.60 5.56 -15.60
C GLN A 6 10.69 4.35 -15.58
N TYR A 7 9.45 4.55 -15.99
CA TYR A 7 8.43 3.51 -16.01
C TYR A 7 8.09 3.07 -17.41
N ARG A 8 8.73 3.70 -18.39
CA ARG A 8 8.44 3.37 -19.75
C ARG A 8 8.89 1.96 -20.07
N ASP A 9 7.98 1.21 -20.56
CA ASP A 9 8.14 -0.16 -20.92
C ASP A 9 7.64 -0.26 -22.38
N PRO A 10 8.33 -0.98 -23.28
CA PRO A 10 7.85 -1.10 -24.65
C PRO A 10 6.41 -1.57 -24.72
N TRP A 11 6.04 -2.41 -23.80
CA TRP A 11 4.70 -2.93 -23.66
C TRP A 11 3.70 -1.85 -23.29
N LEU A 12 4.12 -0.84 -22.52
CA LEU A 12 3.26 0.24 -22.05
C LEU A 12 3.42 1.52 -22.86
N ALA A 13 4.22 1.51 -23.91
CA ALA A 13 4.57 2.74 -24.62
C ALA A 13 3.36 3.59 -25.03
N GLU A 14 2.28 2.95 -25.43
CA GLU A 14 1.07 3.64 -25.83
C GLU A 14 0.27 4.20 -24.66
N LYS A 15 0.55 3.71 -23.44
CA LYS A 15 -0.18 4.10 -22.25
C LYS A 15 0.63 4.98 -21.31
N VAL A 16 1.81 5.37 -21.71
CA VAL A 16 2.73 6.09 -20.84
C VAL A 16 2.13 7.38 -20.26
N ASN A 17 1.17 7.97 -20.95
CA ASN A 17 0.51 9.18 -20.49
C ASN A 17 -0.78 8.91 -19.72
N GLU A 18 -1.14 7.64 -19.54
CA GLU A 18 -2.41 7.24 -18.91
C GLU A 18 -2.27 6.87 -17.45
N PHE A 19 -1.07 6.50 -17.01
CA PHE A 19 -0.86 6.08 -15.62
C PHE A 19 0.55 6.38 -15.14
N ILE A 20 0.70 6.30 -13.83
CA ILE A 20 1.98 6.45 -13.13
C ILE A 20 2.24 5.18 -12.35
N GLY A 21 3.37 4.54 -12.62
CA GLY A 21 3.82 3.42 -11.81
C GLY A 21 4.58 3.90 -10.58
N PHE A 22 4.32 3.34 -9.43
CA PHE A 22 4.93 3.81 -8.19
C PHE A 22 5.72 2.75 -7.41
N TYR A 23 6.11 1.66 -8.02
CA TYR A 23 6.90 0.61 -7.35
C TYR A 23 8.38 0.88 -7.54
N PRO A 24 9.12 0.92 -6.58
CA PRO A 24 10.33 1.39 -5.94
C PRO A 24 11.02 2.62 -6.55
N ARG A 25 10.32 3.52 -7.19
CA ARG A 25 10.97 4.66 -7.84
C ARG A 25 10.48 6.01 -7.29
N GLU A 26 10.48 7.04 -8.10
CA GLU A 26 10.17 8.41 -7.70
C GLU A 26 8.85 8.53 -6.93
N PHE A 27 7.86 7.72 -7.28
CA PHE A 27 6.57 7.73 -6.59
C PHE A 27 6.42 6.61 -5.57
N PHE A 28 7.53 6.15 -5.01
CA PHE A 28 7.51 5.15 -3.93
C PHE A 28 6.65 5.58 -2.75
N VAL A 29 6.45 6.89 -2.56
CA VAL A 29 5.60 7.39 -1.48
C VAL A 29 4.19 6.82 -1.54
N PHE A 30 3.72 6.37 -2.70
CA PHE A 30 2.42 5.72 -2.86
C PHE A 30 2.44 4.26 -2.44
N ASP A 31 3.61 3.66 -2.29
CA ASP A 31 3.73 2.28 -1.85
C ASP A 31 3.39 2.17 -0.37
N ASN A 32 2.66 1.12 0.00
CA ASN A 32 2.28 0.89 1.38
C ASN A 32 3.48 0.63 2.30
N PHE A 33 4.61 0.23 1.73
CA PHE A 33 5.84 -0.01 2.48
C PHE A 33 6.64 1.26 2.75
N SER A 34 6.24 2.40 2.16
CA SER A 34 6.96 3.65 2.39
C SER A 34 6.78 4.11 3.84
N SER A 35 7.80 4.78 4.37
CA SER A 35 7.91 5.13 5.80
C SER A 35 7.07 6.34 6.20
N PHE A 36 5.81 6.38 5.78
CA PHE A 36 4.87 7.41 6.18
C PHE A 36 3.93 6.83 7.24
N ARG A 37 4.07 7.33 8.45
CA ARG A 37 3.26 6.88 9.57
C ARG A 37 1.79 7.25 9.36
N VAL A 38 0.92 6.42 9.91
CA VAL A 38 -0.52 6.68 9.85
C VAL A 38 -1.15 6.40 11.20
N LEU A 39 -1.94 7.36 11.68
CA LEU A 39 -2.69 7.22 12.93
C LEU A 39 -4.09 6.74 12.58
N VAL A 40 -4.50 5.61 13.14
CA VAL A 40 -5.79 4.98 12.86
C VAL A 40 -6.43 4.58 14.17
N ASP A 41 -7.57 5.18 14.49
CA ASP A 41 -8.33 4.87 15.71
C ASP A 41 -7.46 4.88 16.96
N GLY A 42 -6.57 5.87 17.06
CA GLY A 42 -5.71 6.05 18.22
C GLY A 42 -4.42 5.25 18.22
N VAL A 43 -4.17 4.43 17.19
CA VAL A 43 -2.94 3.64 17.07
C VAL A 43 -2.08 4.21 15.96
N LEU A 44 -0.81 4.47 16.28
CA LEU A 44 0.15 4.96 15.30
C LEU A 44 0.90 3.79 14.66
N TYR A 45 0.74 3.62 13.36
CA TYR A 45 1.43 2.58 12.59
C TYR A 45 2.61 3.17 11.84
N CYS A 46 3.69 2.41 11.74
CA CYS A 46 4.90 2.88 11.06
C CYS A 46 4.72 3.06 9.56
N THR A 47 3.88 2.24 8.93
CA THR A 47 3.55 2.32 7.50
C THR A 47 2.11 1.91 7.30
N VAL A 48 1.58 2.19 6.10
CA VAL A 48 0.25 1.69 5.72
C VAL A 48 0.22 0.16 5.72
N GLU A 49 1.33 -0.47 5.34
CA GLU A 49 1.38 -1.94 5.36
C GLU A 49 1.21 -2.50 6.78
N HIS A 50 1.85 -1.89 7.79
CA HIS A 50 1.63 -2.29 9.19
C HIS A 50 0.15 -2.19 9.54
N ALA A 51 -0.49 -1.08 9.21
CA ALA A 51 -1.90 -0.86 9.52
C ALA A 51 -2.80 -1.87 8.79
N TYR A 52 -2.53 -2.11 7.53
CA TYR A 52 -3.30 -3.04 6.71
C TYR A 52 -3.23 -4.46 7.28
N GLN A 53 -2.02 -4.92 7.56
CA GLN A 53 -1.84 -6.28 8.09
C GLN A 53 -2.41 -6.41 9.50
N ALA A 54 -2.21 -5.41 10.36
CA ALA A 54 -2.75 -5.45 11.71
C ALA A 54 -4.27 -5.47 11.72
N THR A 55 -4.91 -4.79 10.79
CA THR A 55 -6.38 -4.73 10.73
C THR A 55 -7.00 -6.11 10.56
N LYS A 56 -6.31 -7.05 9.90
CA LYS A 56 -6.79 -8.43 9.75
C LYS A 56 -7.06 -9.12 11.08
N PHE A 57 -6.38 -8.68 12.15
CA PHE A 57 -6.36 -9.36 13.43
C PHE A 57 -6.92 -8.55 14.60
N LEU A 58 -7.33 -7.30 14.37
CA LEU A 58 -7.75 -6.42 15.47
C LEU A 58 -8.84 -7.03 16.34
N LYS A 59 -9.77 -7.75 15.76
CA LYS A 59 -10.87 -8.37 16.48
C LYS A 59 -10.64 -9.86 16.73
N SER A 60 -10.04 -10.56 15.79
CA SER A 60 -9.92 -12.02 15.86
C SER A 60 -8.71 -12.49 16.64
N ALA A 61 -7.62 -11.72 16.65
CA ALA A 61 -6.39 -12.08 17.36
C ALA A 61 -5.61 -10.81 17.74
N PRO A 62 -6.09 -10.05 18.74
CA PRO A 62 -5.47 -8.77 19.11
C PRO A 62 -3.97 -8.87 19.42
N GLU A 63 -3.50 -10.00 19.95
CA GLU A 63 -2.09 -10.21 20.23
C GLU A 63 -1.25 -10.26 18.95
N ILE A 64 -1.80 -10.80 17.88
CA ILE A 64 -1.11 -10.80 16.58
C ILE A 64 -1.11 -9.39 16.01
N ALA A 65 -2.23 -8.67 16.12
CA ALA A 65 -2.31 -7.27 15.68
C ALA A 65 -1.24 -6.43 16.37
N LYS A 66 -1.02 -6.64 17.66
CA LYS A 66 0.00 -5.91 18.40
C LYS A 66 1.41 -6.27 17.94
N GLN A 67 1.68 -7.54 17.70
CA GLN A 67 2.98 -7.96 17.16
C GLN A 67 3.27 -7.26 15.82
N ILE A 68 2.29 -7.18 14.96
CA ILE A 68 2.41 -6.52 13.66
C ILE A 68 2.66 -5.02 13.86
N THR A 69 1.90 -4.39 14.74
CA THR A 69 2.03 -2.96 15.01
C THR A 69 3.42 -2.61 15.50
N ASP A 70 3.99 -3.47 16.35
CA ASP A 70 5.26 -3.21 17.02
C ASP A 70 6.48 -3.73 16.23
N CYS A 71 6.29 -4.47 15.16
CA CYS A 71 7.42 -5.05 14.43
C CYS A 71 8.20 -3.98 13.67
N TYR A 72 9.44 -4.32 13.33
CA TYR A 72 10.42 -3.37 12.84
C TYR A 72 10.14 -2.86 11.42
N SER A 73 9.67 -3.71 10.53
CA SER A 73 9.54 -3.35 9.12
C SER A 73 8.23 -3.81 8.52
N ALA A 74 7.86 -3.19 7.39
CA ALA A 74 6.69 -3.59 6.62
C ALA A 74 6.80 -5.04 6.15
N HIS A 75 8.00 -5.50 5.81
CA HIS A 75 8.22 -6.90 5.43
C HIS A 75 7.93 -7.86 6.59
N GLU A 76 8.35 -7.50 7.81
CA GLU A 76 8.03 -8.31 8.99
C GLU A 76 6.54 -8.33 9.26
N ALA A 77 5.87 -7.20 9.11
CA ALA A 77 4.41 -7.12 9.27
C ALA A 77 3.72 -8.12 8.35
N GLN A 78 4.16 -8.17 7.10
CA GLN A 78 3.61 -9.11 6.12
C GLN A 78 3.89 -10.56 6.49
N LYS A 79 5.11 -10.87 6.94
CA LYS A 79 5.49 -12.21 7.36
C LYS A 79 4.66 -12.70 8.55
N ILE A 80 4.48 -11.85 9.55
CA ILE A 80 3.68 -12.19 10.72
C ILE A 80 2.23 -12.49 10.30
N ALA A 81 1.68 -11.65 9.44
CA ALA A 81 0.32 -11.84 8.96
C ALA A 81 0.16 -13.16 8.21
N TYR A 82 1.09 -13.48 7.32
CA TYR A 82 1.02 -14.71 6.55
C TYR A 82 1.18 -15.95 7.43
N ALA A 83 2.06 -15.88 8.42
CA ALA A 83 2.26 -17.00 9.36
C ALA A 83 1.01 -17.27 10.20
N ASN A 84 0.12 -16.28 10.35
CA ASN A 84 -1.09 -16.38 11.17
C ASN A 84 -2.38 -16.25 10.35
N LYS A 85 -2.31 -16.56 9.07
CA LYS A 85 -3.44 -16.40 8.16
C LYS A 85 -4.71 -17.09 8.64
N ASP A 86 -4.58 -18.22 9.31
CA ASP A 86 -5.70 -18.97 9.87
C ASP A 86 -6.43 -18.22 11.00
N LYS A 87 -5.81 -17.20 11.55
CA LYS A 87 -6.38 -16.40 12.66
C LYS A 87 -6.96 -15.06 12.22
N GLN A 88 -6.85 -14.73 10.95
CA GLN A 88 -7.40 -13.46 10.47
C GLN A 88 -8.93 -13.48 10.49
N CYS A 89 -9.54 -12.29 10.49
CA CYS A 89 -10.99 -12.19 10.51
C CYS A 89 -11.62 -12.87 9.29
N ALA A 90 -12.77 -13.53 9.51
CA ALA A 90 -13.39 -14.36 8.48
C ALA A 90 -13.88 -13.58 7.27
N ASN A 91 -14.24 -12.31 7.45
CA ASN A 91 -14.77 -11.46 6.39
C ASN A 91 -13.72 -10.57 5.73
N TRP A 92 -12.43 -10.94 5.87
CA TRP A 92 -11.35 -10.09 5.36
C TRP A 92 -11.50 -9.77 3.86
N ASP A 93 -11.81 -10.78 3.05
CA ASP A 93 -11.95 -10.57 1.61
C ASP A 93 -13.09 -9.62 1.25
N GLU A 94 -14.08 -9.50 2.11
CA GLU A 94 -15.21 -8.59 1.90
C GLU A 94 -14.89 -7.15 2.25
N ILE A 95 -13.97 -6.93 3.20
CA ILE A 95 -13.70 -5.59 3.74
C ILE A 95 -12.35 -5.01 3.31
N LYS A 96 -11.46 -5.82 2.75
CA LYS A 96 -10.07 -5.39 2.51
C LYS A 96 -9.96 -4.17 1.59
N LEU A 97 -10.85 -4.03 0.62
CA LEU A 97 -10.83 -2.86 -0.27
C LEU A 97 -11.21 -1.59 0.47
N ASP A 98 -12.24 -1.65 1.30
CA ASP A 98 -12.67 -0.51 2.11
C ASP A 98 -11.60 -0.13 3.14
N VAL A 99 -10.96 -1.14 3.73
CA VAL A 99 -9.86 -0.92 4.67
C VAL A 99 -8.72 -0.20 3.97
N MET A 100 -8.30 -0.68 2.82
CA MET A 100 -7.21 -0.06 2.06
C MET A 100 -7.55 1.37 1.67
N GLU A 101 -8.75 1.61 1.18
CA GLU A 101 -9.19 2.97 0.81
C GLU A 101 -9.09 3.91 2.01
N ARG A 102 -9.58 3.49 3.16
CA ARG A 102 -9.52 4.31 4.37
C ARG A 102 -8.09 4.62 4.76
N LEU A 103 -7.22 3.61 4.75
CA LEU A 103 -5.82 3.79 5.12
C LEU A 103 -5.09 4.74 4.18
N LEU A 104 -5.35 4.64 2.90
CA LEU A 104 -4.74 5.53 1.91
C LEU A 104 -5.23 6.97 2.07
N ARG A 105 -6.51 7.16 2.36
CA ARG A 105 -7.05 8.49 2.66
C ARG A 105 -6.38 9.09 3.89
N LEU A 106 -6.24 8.30 4.96
CA LEU A 106 -5.58 8.76 6.19
C LEU A 106 -4.12 9.09 5.94
N LYS A 107 -3.41 8.25 5.18
CA LYS A 107 -2.03 8.52 4.81
C LYS A 107 -1.91 9.87 4.09
N LEU A 108 -2.78 10.11 3.13
CA LEU A 108 -2.79 11.34 2.35
C LEU A 108 -3.09 12.56 3.24
N GLU A 109 -4.09 12.45 4.10
CA GLU A 109 -4.47 13.54 4.99
C GLU A 109 -3.39 13.88 6.00
N GLN A 110 -2.69 12.88 6.49
CA GLN A 110 -1.72 13.04 7.57
C GLN A 110 -0.30 13.35 7.09
N ASN A 111 -0.03 13.20 5.79
CA ASN A 111 1.32 13.36 5.25
C ASN A 111 1.31 14.32 4.06
N PRO A 112 1.55 15.63 4.29
CA PRO A 112 1.48 16.64 3.22
C PRO A 112 2.37 16.34 2.02
N TYR A 113 3.52 15.70 2.24
CA TYR A 113 4.41 15.34 1.14
C TYR A 113 3.76 14.35 0.18
N VAL A 114 3.03 13.37 0.72
CA VAL A 114 2.31 12.39 -0.10
C VAL A 114 1.24 13.10 -0.93
N LYS A 115 0.51 14.03 -0.30
CA LYS A 115 -0.50 14.83 -0.99
C LYS A 115 0.11 15.65 -2.11
N LYS A 116 1.28 16.25 -1.84
CA LYS A 116 2.00 17.03 -2.86
C LYS A 116 2.35 16.17 -4.07
N LYS A 117 2.86 14.95 -3.81
CA LYS A 117 3.20 14.03 -4.89
C LYS A 117 1.96 13.59 -5.65
N LEU A 118 0.85 13.36 -4.97
CA LEU A 118 -0.39 12.98 -5.62
C LEU A 118 -0.88 14.08 -6.56
N LEU A 119 -0.79 15.35 -6.14
CA LEU A 119 -1.18 16.47 -6.99
C LEU A 119 -0.31 16.57 -8.25
N GLN A 120 0.93 16.10 -8.22
CA GLN A 120 1.81 16.06 -9.38
C GLN A 120 1.36 15.05 -10.42
N THR A 121 0.51 14.10 -10.06
CA THR A 121 0.03 13.09 -11.01
C THR A 121 -1.08 13.61 -11.92
N ASP A 122 -1.68 14.73 -11.55
CA ASP A 122 -2.78 15.34 -12.29
C ASP A 122 -3.88 14.29 -12.54
N ASN A 123 -4.28 14.09 -13.79
CA ASN A 123 -5.34 13.14 -14.16
C ASN A 123 -4.81 11.77 -14.59
N LEU A 124 -3.53 11.49 -14.38
CA LEU A 124 -2.95 10.21 -14.78
C LEU A 124 -3.38 9.10 -13.83
N LEU A 125 -3.63 7.93 -14.38
CA LEU A 125 -3.95 6.74 -13.61
C LEU A 125 -2.71 6.31 -12.80
N ILE A 126 -2.90 6.00 -11.52
CA ILE A 126 -1.83 5.55 -10.64
C ILE A 126 -1.94 4.04 -10.47
N CYS A 127 -0.85 3.33 -10.72
CA CYS A 127 -0.79 1.88 -10.61
C CYS A 127 0.39 1.45 -9.74
N GLU A 128 0.19 0.44 -8.90
CA GLU A 128 1.32 -0.20 -8.24
C GLU A 128 2.03 -1.07 -9.28
N ASP A 129 3.25 -0.67 -9.65
CA ASP A 129 4.04 -1.35 -10.68
C ASP A 129 4.84 -2.50 -10.08
N SER A 130 4.12 -3.40 -9.39
CA SER A 130 4.72 -4.57 -8.76
C SER A 130 4.66 -5.76 -9.72
N PRO A 131 5.80 -6.41 -10.02
CA PRO A 131 5.80 -7.59 -10.88
C PRO A 131 5.27 -8.85 -10.18
N LYS A 132 5.04 -8.80 -8.86
CA LYS A 132 4.63 -9.98 -8.09
C LYS A 132 3.16 -10.00 -7.71
N ASP A 133 2.52 -8.85 -7.66
CA ASP A 133 1.17 -8.72 -7.13
C ASP A 133 0.20 -8.29 -8.22
N SER A 134 -0.64 -9.22 -8.66
CA SER A 134 -1.64 -8.95 -9.69
C SER A 134 -2.97 -8.45 -9.12
N PHE A 135 -3.18 -8.50 -7.80
CA PHE A 135 -4.39 -7.96 -7.18
C PHE A 135 -4.25 -6.46 -6.91
N TRP A 136 -3.21 -6.05 -6.17
CA TRP A 136 -2.97 -4.65 -5.84
C TRP A 136 -2.08 -3.95 -6.86
N GLY A 137 -1.27 -4.69 -7.61
CA GLY A 137 -0.35 -4.17 -8.58
C GLY A 137 -0.57 -4.74 -9.98
N ILE A 138 0.33 -4.41 -10.89
CA ILE A 138 0.24 -4.84 -12.29
C ILE A 138 0.47 -6.34 -12.44
N GLY A 139 1.33 -6.93 -11.61
CA GLY A 139 1.65 -8.34 -11.68
C GLY A 139 2.70 -8.66 -12.75
N PRO A 140 3.01 -9.96 -12.92
CA PRO A 140 4.09 -10.36 -13.83
C PRO A 140 3.80 -10.08 -15.31
N ASP A 141 2.54 -10.09 -15.71
CA ASP A 141 2.14 -9.86 -17.09
C ASP A 141 1.83 -8.37 -17.37
N ARG A 142 1.95 -7.53 -16.37
CA ARG A 142 1.75 -6.08 -16.43
C ARG A 142 0.37 -5.68 -16.95
N ASN A 143 -0.61 -6.48 -16.67
CA ASN A 143 -2.00 -6.16 -16.95
C ASN A 143 -2.63 -5.40 -15.75
#